data_de47e03b55c53501f4cf28ac9659eec3
#
_entry.id   de47e03b55c53501f4cf28ac9659eec3
#
_cell.length_a   1.000
_cell.length_b   1.000
_cell.length_c   1.000
_cell.angle_alpha   90.00
_cell.angle_beta   90.00
_cell.angle_gamma   90.00
#
_symmetry.space_group_name_H-M   'P 1'
#
loop_
_entity.id
_entity.type
_entity.pdbx_description
1 polymer ?
#
loop_
_entity_poly.entity_id
_entity_poly.type
_entity_poly.pdbx_seq_one_letter_code
_entity_poly.pdbx_strand_id
1 'polypeptide(L)'
;VLTCPFPQLKKIARKYLDRKILNLNVNMQPNMTVMVAFKNQKNLPISSIKFDDDTLAWAANENSKNRFRSNINLWTLQATLKWSKKTINKYKNNSLIMKQLVSRFIKLTGFDKSKIIHTGAHGWKYSYNFEKTTLLSYWNNKYKLGVCGDWFNGPKVENAWLSAQDLAKKIK
;
A
#
# COMPACT_ATOMS: atom_id res chain seq x y z
N VAL A 1 -20.06 -6.55 -5.28
CA VAL A 1 -18.70 -7.06 -5.08
C VAL A 1 -17.99 -6.19 -4.04
N LEU A 2 -17.27 -6.82 -3.09
CA LEU A 2 -16.45 -6.15 -2.08
C LEU A 2 -14.96 -6.45 -2.35
N THR A 3 -14.15 -5.40 -2.38
CA THR A 3 -12.69 -5.48 -2.66
C THR A 3 -11.84 -4.93 -1.50
N CYS A 4 -12.49 -4.60 -0.39
CA CYS A 4 -11.81 -4.05 0.79
C CYS A 4 -10.92 -5.10 1.50
N PRO A 5 -9.92 -4.67 2.28
CA PRO A 5 -9.10 -5.55 3.10
C PRO A 5 -9.90 -6.45 4.03
N PHE A 6 -9.42 -7.65 4.28
CA PHE A 6 -10.13 -8.68 5.03
C PHE A 6 -10.69 -8.26 6.39
N PRO A 7 -9.98 -7.49 7.26
CA PRO A 7 -10.56 -7.03 8.51
C PRO A 7 -11.76 -6.09 8.32
N GLN A 8 -11.72 -5.25 7.28
CA GLN A 8 -12.85 -4.38 6.93
C GLN A 8 -14.00 -5.17 6.34
N LEU A 9 -13.74 -6.18 5.50
CA LEU A 9 -14.73 -7.10 4.98
C LEU A 9 -15.52 -7.76 6.13
N LYS A 10 -14.81 -8.31 7.14
CA LYS A 10 -15.45 -8.89 8.32
C LYS A 10 -16.33 -7.90 9.08
N LYS A 11 -15.87 -6.64 9.19
CA LYS A 11 -16.67 -5.59 9.86
C LYS A 11 -17.97 -5.25 9.11
N ILE A 12 -17.89 -5.19 7.77
CA ILE A 12 -19.01 -4.73 6.92
C ILE A 12 -20.00 -5.85 6.63
N ALA A 13 -19.52 -7.06 6.36
CA ALA A 13 -20.32 -8.11 5.74
C ALA A 13 -20.39 -9.43 6.52
N ARG A 14 -19.90 -9.49 7.77
CA ARG A 14 -19.77 -10.75 8.54
C ARG A 14 -21.01 -11.66 8.50
N LYS A 15 -22.19 -11.08 8.61
CA LYS A 15 -23.47 -11.83 8.62
C LYS A 15 -23.84 -12.46 7.29
N TYR A 16 -23.20 -12.05 6.20
CA TYR A 16 -23.40 -12.53 4.83
C TYR A 16 -22.29 -13.47 4.36
N LEU A 17 -21.26 -13.69 5.18
CA LEU A 17 -20.10 -14.52 4.87
C LEU A 17 -20.24 -15.87 5.58
N ASP A 18 -19.93 -16.95 4.88
CA ASP A 18 -19.90 -18.28 5.47
C ASP A 18 -18.55 -18.59 6.17
N ARG A 19 -18.50 -19.75 6.85
CA ARG A 19 -17.32 -20.20 7.60
C ARG A 19 -16.08 -20.35 6.70
N LYS A 20 -16.25 -20.70 5.42
CA LYS A 20 -15.18 -20.94 4.48
C LYS A 20 -14.29 -19.70 4.31
N ILE A 21 -14.91 -18.51 4.19
CA ILE A 21 -14.14 -17.27 4.10
C ILE A 21 -13.78 -16.71 5.48
N LEU A 22 -14.66 -16.82 6.47
CA LEU A 22 -14.40 -16.25 7.81
C LEU A 22 -13.21 -16.91 8.51
N ASN A 23 -12.93 -18.19 8.23
CA ASN A 23 -11.83 -18.96 8.81
C ASN A 23 -10.51 -18.86 8.03
N LEU A 24 -10.43 -18.03 6.98
CA LEU A 24 -9.16 -17.79 6.29
C LEU A 24 -8.14 -17.18 7.26
N ASN A 25 -6.92 -17.72 7.22
CA ASN A 25 -5.78 -17.12 7.89
C ASN A 25 -5.26 -15.94 7.04
N VAL A 26 -5.68 -14.73 7.38
CA VAL A 26 -5.28 -13.49 6.70
C VAL A 26 -4.70 -12.54 7.71
N ASN A 27 -3.40 -12.29 7.60
CA ASN A 27 -2.64 -11.41 8.49
C ASN A 27 -2.24 -10.12 7.76
N MET A 28 -3.15 -9.15 7.71
CA MET A 28 -2.90 -7.87 7.05
C MET A 28 -1.84 -7.05 7.80
N GLN A 29 -0.83 -6.63 7.08
CA GLN A 29 0.30 -5.86 7.58
C GLN A 29 0.17 -4.37 7.21
N PRO A 30 0.64 -3.46 8.08
CA PRO A 30 0.58 -2.03 7.79
C PRO A 30 1.72 -1.54 6.89
N ASN A 31 1.49 -0.39 6.25
CA ASN A 31 2.54 0.41 5.61
C ASN A 31 2.37 1.89 5.93
N MET A 32 3.47 2.56 6.22
CA MET A 32 3.53 4.02 6.33
C MET A 32 4.11 4.57 5.03
N THR A 33 3.37 5.47 4.39
CA THR A 33 3.72 6.05 3.10
C THR A 33 3.81 7.57 3.24
N VAL A 34 4.82 8.17 2.61
CA VAL A 34 4.97 9.63 2.51
C VAL A 34 5.15 10.01 1.04
N MET A 35 4.42 11.02 0.59
CA MET A 35 4.66 11.69 -0.68
C MET A 35 5.44 12.97 -0.42
N VAL A 36 6.46 13.23 -1.23
CA VAL A 36 7.27 14.45 -1.15
C VAL A 36 7.48 15.03 -2.54
N ALA A 37 7.33 16.36 -2.64
CA ALA A 37 7.55 17.13 -3.86
C ALA A 37 8.72 18.10 -3.68
N PHE A 38 9.63 18.11 -4.64
CA PHE A 38 10.77 19.03 -4.70
C PHE A 38 10.65 19.90 -5.96
N LYS A 39 10.89 21.19 -5.81
CA LYS A 39 10.99 22.13 -6.94
C LYS A 39 12.45 22.28 -7.37
N ASN A 40 12.71 22.28 -8.68
CA ASN A 40 14.05 22.47 -9.25
C ASN A 40 15.11 21.50 -8.70
N GLN A 41 14.71 20.33 -8.23
CA GLN A 41 15.61 19.24 -7.87
C GLN A 41 16.02 18.48 -9.13
N LYS A 42 17.32 18.16 -9.30
CA LYS A 42 17.77 17.32 -10.42
C LYS A 42 17.03 15.98 -10.37
N ASN A 43 16.41 15.60 -11.48
CA ASN A 43 15.74 14.31 -11.59
C ASN A 43 16.77 13.18 -11.65
N LEU A 44 16.49 12.08 -10.99
CA LEU A 44 17.28 10.86 -11.12
C LEU A 44 16.70 10.02 -12.27
N PRO A 45 17.53 9.47 -13.18
CA PRO A 45 17.09 8.69 -14.31
C PRO A 45 16.71 7.24 -13.91
N ILE A 46 15.98 7.11 -12.81
CA ILE A 46 15.55 5.83 -12.23
C ILE A 46 14.08 5.89 -11.87
N SER A 47 13.39 4.77 -11.99
CA SER A 47 11.96 4.66 -11.66
C SER A 47 11.69 4.42 -10.17
N SER A 48 12.61 3.74 -9.49
CA SER A 48 12.49 3.46 -8.05
C SER A 48 13.84 3.12 -7.42
N ILE A 49 13.89 3.23 -6.10
CA ILE A 49 15.05 2.86 -5.28
C ILE A 49 14.56 1.89 -4.19
N LYS A 50 15.22 0.76 -4.05
CA LYS A 50 15.12 -0.10 -2.88
C LYS A 50 16.25 0.24 -1.92
N PHE A 51 15.95 0.41 -0.66
CA PHE A 51 16.93 0.75 0.38
C PHE A 51 17.18 -0.45 1.30
N ASP A 52 18.44 -0.62 1.68
CA ASP A 52 18.82 -1.46 2.82
C ASP A 52 18.91 -0.56 4.06
N ASP A 53 17.76 -0.35 4.69
CA ASP A 53 17.59 0.59 5.79
C ASP A 53 16.49 0.15 6.74
N ASP A 54 16.60 0.49 8.03
CA ASP A 54 15.61 0.10 9.05
C ASP A 54 14.30 0.89 8.98
N THR A 55 14.29 2.06 8.34
CA THR A 55 13.14 2.99 8.31
C THR A 55 12.50 3.05 6.94
N LEU A 56 13.31 3.31 5.91
CA LEU A 56 12.87 3.49 4.53
C LEU A 56 13.17 2.23 3.71
N ALA A 57 12.12 1.58 3.18
CA ALA A 57 12.28 0.37 2.37
C ALA A 57 12.41 0.66 0.88
N TRP A 58 11.59 1.61 0.39
CA TRP A 58 11.45 1.84 -1.03
C TRP A 58 10.99 3.26 -1.35
N ALA A 59 11.42 3.78 -2.50
CA ALA A 59 10.94 5.05 -3.04
C ALA A 59 10.66 4.93 -4.53
N ALA A 60 9.51 5.43 -4.97
CA ALA A 60 9.14 5.53 -6.38
C ALA A 60 9.31 6.97 -6.87
N ASN A 61 9.94 7.10 -8.03
CA ASN A 61 9.98 8.34 -8.79
C ASN A 61 8.70 8.47 -9.63
N GLU A 62 7.77 9.31 -9.21
CA GLU A 62 6.49 9.46 -9.89
C GLU A 62 6.63 10.10 -11.29
N ASN A 63 7.70 10.87 -11.52
CA ASN A 63 7.99 11.48 -12.83
C ASN A 63 8.35 10.42 -13.89
N SER A 64 8.92 9.29 -13.49
CA SER A 64 9.26 8.20 -14.43
C SER A 64 8.03 7.58 -15.12
N LYS A 65 6.83 7.82 -14.57
CA LYS A 65 5.56 7.32 -15.12
C LYS A 65 4.99 8.17 -16.25
N ASN A 66 5.64 9.29 -16.59
CA ASN A 66 5.28 10.22 -17.68
C ASN A 66 3.82 10.71 -17.67
N ARG A 67 3.18 10.78 -16.48
CA ARG A 67 1.79 11.19 -16.34
C ARG A 67 1.61 12.71 -16.36
N PHE A 68 2.68 13.45 -16.13
CA PHE A 68 2.69 14.92 -16.10
C PHE A 68 4.07 15.45 -16.51
N ARG A 69 4.09 16.65 -17.09
CA ARG A 69 5.33 17.41 -17.37
C ARG A 69 5.43 18.53 -16.35
N SER A 70 6.52 18.57 -15.60
CA SER A 70 6.71 19.56 -14.55
C SER A 70 8.18 19.67 -14.17
N ASN A 71 8.59 20.85 -13.68
CA ASN A 71 9.86 21.05 -12.98
C ASN A 71 9.83 20.57 -11.51
N ILE A 72 8.74 19.89 -11.12
CA ILE A 72 8.55 19.30 -9.81
C ILE A 72 8.96 17.84 -9.85
N ASN A 73 9.79 17.44 -8.91
CA ASN A 73 10.19 16.06 -8.66
C ASN A 73 9.29 15.47 -7.58
N LEU A 74 8.55 14.41 -7.92
CA LEU A 74 7.61 13.73 -7.01
C LEU A 74 8.13 12.35 -6.65
N TRP A 75 8.17 12.07 -5.36
CA TRP A 75 8.54 10.76 -4.83
C TRP A 75 7.50 10.23 -3.86
N THR A 76 7.20 8.94 -4.00
CA THR A 76 6.41 8.16 -3.03
C THR A 76 7.37 7.29 -2.22
N LEU A 77 7.44 7.53 -0.92
CA LEU A 77 8.33 6.86 0.03
C LEU A 77 7.53 5.82 0.82
N GLN A 78 8.02 4.60 0.93
CA GLN A 78 7.41 3.55 1.74
C GLN A 78 8.37 3.12 2.84
N ALA A 79 7.87 3.10 4.07
CA ALA A 79 8.61 2.64 5.23
C ALA A 79 8.79 1.11 5.20
N THR A 80 9.77 0.61 5.97
CA THR A 80 9.91 -0.82 6.23
C THR A 80 8.70 -1.36 7.00
N LEU A 81 8.43 -2.65 6.88
CA LEU A 81 7.37 -3.29 7.63
C LEU A 81 7.60 -3.17 9.15
N LYS A 82 8.83 -3.37 9.60
CA LYS A 82 9.23 -3.26 11.00
C LYS A 82 8.92 -1.87 11.56
N TRP A 83 9.30 -0.82 10.84
CA TRP A 83 9.06 0.55 11.24
C TRP A 83 7.56 0.90 11.18
N SER A 84 6.84 0.45 10.14
CA SER A 84 5.40 0.65 9.99
C SER A 84 4.61 0.04 11.14
N LYS A 85 4.90 -1.20 11.55
CA LYS A 85 4.28 -1.86 12.71
C LYS A 85 4.48 -1.07 14.01
N LYS A 86 5.70 -0.54 14.20
CA LYS A 86 6.05 0.24 15.41
C LYS A 86 5.33 1.58 15.47
N THR A 87 5.00 2.16 14.33
CA THR A 87 4.56 3.56 14.23
C THR A 87 3.08 3.75 13.92
N ILE A 88 2.42 2.82 13.22
CA ILE A 88 1.05 2.98 12.71
C ILE A 88 0.01 3.37 13.78
N ASN A 89 0.17 2.89 15.01
CA ASN A 89 -0.75 3.17 16.11
C ASN A 89 -0.22 4.26 17.08
N LYS A 90 1.06 4.67 16.95
CA LYS A 90 1.69 5.62 17.87
C LYS A 90 1.52 7.07 17.43
N TYR A 91 1.47 7.32 16.15
CA TYR A 91 1.43 8.67 15.63
C TYR A 91 0.02 9.04 15.19
N LYS A 92 -0.71 9.71 16.07
CA LYS A 92 -1.96 10.40 15.72
C LYS A 92 -1.71 11.57 14.75
N ASN A 93 -0.47 12.10 14.76
CA ASN A 93 -0.05 13.21 13.92
C ASN A 93 0.91 12.73 12.83
N ASN A 94 0.51 12.84 11.57
CA ASN A 94 1.30 12.48 10.41
C ASN A 94 2.58 13.32 10.22
N SER A 95 2.70 14.48 10.88
CA SER A 95 3.85 15.39 10.72
C SER A 95 5.18 14.76 11.15
N LEU A 96 5.18 13.96 12.23
CA LEU A 96 6.40 13.30 12.70
C LEU A 96 6.85 12.20 11.74
N ILE A 97 5.88 11.45 11.18
CA ILE A 97 6.12 10.42 10.18
C ILE A 97 6.75 11.04 8.93
N MET A 98 6.16 12.13 8.44
CA MET A 98 6.69 12.89 7.30
C MET A 98 8.13 13.32 7.54
N LYS A 99 8.40 13.97 8.69
CA LYS A 99 9.74 14.43 9.05
C LYS A 99 10.76 13.30 9.05
N GLN A 100 10.45 12.16 9.66
CA GLN A 100 11.39 11.04 9.78
C GLN A 100 11.68 10.38 8.43
N LEU A 101 10.64 10.04 7.65
CA LEU A 101 10.84 9.38 6.34
C LEU A 101 11.49 10.31 5.32
N VAL A 102 11.09 11.58 5.27
CA VAL A 102 11.71 12.57 4.36
C VAL A 102 13.15 12.85 4.74
N SER A 103 13.48 13.02 6.03
CA SER A 103 14.85 13.21 6.48
C SER A 103 15.73 12.00 6.13
N ARG A 104 15.18 10.79 6.27
CA ARG A 104 15.91 9.57 5.91
C ARG A 104 16.15 9.50 4.40
N PHE A 105 15.13 9.78 3.59
CA PHE A 105 15.25 9.84 2.13
C PHE A 105 16.32 10.83 1.68
N ILE A 106 16.30 12.05 2.22
CA ILE A 106 17.30 13.08 1.93
C ILE A 106 18.71 12.61 2.29
N LYS A 107 18.89 12.01 3.47
CA LYS A 107 20.20 11.50 3.91
C LYS A 107 20.74 10.42 2.95
N LEU A 108 19.87 9.56 2.42
CA LEU A 108 20.25 8.45 1.55
C LEU A 108 20.43 8.85 0.09
N THR A 109 19.79 9.93 -0.37
CA THR A 109 19.81 10.35 -1.79
C THR A 109 20.59 11.61 -2.06
N GLY A 110 20.94 12.39 -1.02
CA GLY A 110 21.60 13.69 -1.18
C GLY A 110 20.68 14.79 -1.71
N PHE A 111 19.35 14.60 -1.70
CA PHE A 111 18.40 15.63 -2.14
C PHE A 111 18.45 16.87 -1.24
N ASP A 112 18.20 18.03 -1.84
CA ASP A 112 18.21 19.29 -1.12
C ASP A 112 16.89 19.54 -0.37
N LYS A 113 16.97 19.58 0.95
CA LYS A 113 15.81 19.82 1.83
C LYS A 113 15.15 21.18 1.57
N SER A 114 15.92 22.19 1.17
CA SER A 114 15.40 23.55 0.91
C SER A 114 14.44 23.59 -0.29
N LYS A 115 14.51 22.59 -1.17
CA LYS A 115 13.67 22.45 -2.38
C LYS A 115 12.33 21.77 -2.14
N ILE A 116 12.04 21.31 -0.92
CA ILE A 116 10.75 20.71 -0.58
C ILE A 116 9.66 21.77 -0.64
N ILE A 117 8.63 21.52 -1.45
CA ILE A 117 7.46 22.39 -1.59
C ILE A 117 6.18 21.76 -1.04
N HIS A 118 6.16 20.44 -0.91
CA HIS A 118 5.00 19.72 -0.35
C HIS A 118 5.40 18.38 0.25
N THR A 119 4.70 17.99 1.32
CA THR A 119 4.77 16.65 1.90
C THR A 119 3.39 16.20 2.36
N GLY A 120 3.06 14.94 2.15
CA GLY A 120 1.85 14.31 2.63
C GLY A 120 2.13 12.91 3.16
N ALA A 121 1.46 12.48 4.23
CA ALA A 121 1.63 11.14 4.78
C ALA A 121 0.31 10.40 4.94
N HIS A 122 0.36 9.09 4.75
CA HIS A 122 -0.76 8.20 4.99
C HIS A 122 -0.31 6.89 5.65
N GLY A 123 -1.06 6.46 6.67
CA GLY A 123 -0.87 5.16 7.32
C GLY A 123 -1.87 4.13 6.82
N TRP A 124 -1.42 3.19 6.02
CA TRP A 124 -2.21 2.08 5.54
C TRP A 124 -2.23 0.97 6.58
N LYS A 125 -3.28 0.87 7.37
CA LYS A 125 -3.37 -0.12 8.44
C LYS A 125 -3.43 -1.56 7.92
N TYR A 126 -4.02 -1.77 6.76
CA TYR A 126 -4.25 -3.06 6.13
C TYR A 126 -3.71 -3.06 4.71
N SER A 127 -2.38 -2.94 4.55
CA SER A 127 -1.73 -2.74 3.26
C SER A 127 -1.36 -4.04 2.56
N TYR A 128 -0.80 -5.00 3.31
CA TYR A 128 -0.26 -6.23 2.74
C TYR A 128 -0.80 -7.46 3.44
N ASN A 129 -1.06 -8.53 2.67
CA ASN A 129 -1.06 -9.90 3.15
C ASN A 129 -0.03 -10.68 2.35
N PHE A 130 1.04 -11.16 3.01
CA PHE A 130 2.12 -11.88 2.33
C PHE A 130 1.81 -13.36 2.14
N GLU A 131 0.85 -13.89 2.88
CA GLU A 131 0.46 -15.30 2.83
C GLU A 131 -0.62 -15.51 1.78
N LYS A 132 -0.54 -16.65 1.09
CA LYS A 132 -1.62 -17.09 0.21
C LYS A 132 -2.72 -17.72 1.04
N THR A 133 -3.95 -17.49 0.64
CA THR A 133 -5.10 -18.18 1.21
C THR A 133 -5.47 -19.40 0.36
N THR A 134 -6.35 -20.24 0.87
CA THR A 134 -6.89 -21.41 0.14
C THR A 134 -7.90 -21.03 -0.95
N LEU A 135 -8.28 -19.76 -1.04
CA LEU A 135 -9.22 -19.22 -2.02
C LEU A 135 -8.54 -18.14 -2.85
N LEU A 136 -8.92 -18.00 -4.12
CA LEU A 136 -8.56 -16.85 -4.95
C LEU A 136 -9.62 -15.76 -4.91
N SER A 137 -10.89 -16.13 -4.73
CA SER A 137 -12.03 -15.24 -4.55
C SER A 137 -13.14 -15.95 -3.82
N TYR A 138 -14.19 -15.24 -3.45
CA TYR A 138 -15.35 -15.79 -2.78
C TYR A 138 -16.65 -15.31 -3.45
N TRP A 139 -17.58 -16.25 -3.66
CA TRP A 139 -18.93 -15.97 -4.13
C TRP A 139 -19.96 -16.63 -3.21
N ASN A 140 -20.94 -15.85 -2.75
CA ASN A 140 -22.10 -16.33 -2.03
C ASN A 140 -23.35 -16.19 -2.90
N ASN A 141 -23.88 -17.31 -3.37
CA ASN A 141 -25.02 -17.31 -4.28
C ASN A 141 -26.31 -16.85 -3.61
N LYS A 142 -26.51 -17.16 -2.31
CA LYS A 142 -27.70 -16.76 -1.54
C LYS A 142 -27.85 -15.25 -1.44
N TYR A 143 -26.74 -14.56 -1.18
CA TYR A 143 -26.73 -13.10 -1.00
C TYR A 143 -26.23 -12.34 -2.21
N LYS A 144 -25.91 -13.03 -3.32
CA LYS A 144 -25.31 -12.46 -4.52
C LYS A 144 -24.10 -11.56 -4.18
N LEU A 145 -23.29 -12.04 -3.22
CA LEU A 145 -22.14 -11.30 -2.69
C LEU A 145 -20.83 -11.89 -3.18
N GLY A 146 -20.08 -11.09 -3.92
CA GLY A 146 -18.73 -11.41 -4.37
C GLY A 146 -17.66 -10.71 -3.55
N VAL A 147 -16.52 -11.38 -3.33
CA VAL A 147 -15.34 -10.81 -2.68
C VAL A 147 -14.10 -11.18 -3.48
N CYS A 148 -13.30 -10.19 -3.84
CA CYS A 148 -12.00 -10.37 -4.49
C CYS A 148 -10.99 -9.33 -3.99
N GLY A 149 -9.70 -9.58 -4.23
CA GLY A 149 -8.62 -8.67 -3.83
C GLY A 149 -7.27 -9.38 -3.83
N ASP A 150 -6.20 -8.60 -3.82
CA ASP A 150 -4.82 -9.12 -3.79
C ASP A 150 -4.53 -9.95 -2.53
N TRP A 151 -5.16 -9.61 -1.42
CA TRP A 151 -4.94 -10.27 -0.14
C TRP A 151 -5.27 -11.78 -0.12
N PHE A 152 -5.98 -12.30 -1.12
CA PHE A 152 -6.16 -13.75 -1.30
C PHE A 152 -4.86 -14.47 -1.72
N ASN A 153 -4.00 -13.81 -2.51
CA ASN A 153 -2.83 -14.48 -3.13
C ASN A 153 -1.51 -13.70 -2.96
N GLY A 154 -1.50 -12.65 -2.16
CA GLY A 154 -0.32 -11.83 -1.88
C GLY A 154 -0.36 -10.43 -2.52
N PRO A 155 0.49 -9.50 -2.06
CA PRO A 155 0.36 -8.07 -2.30
C PRO A 155 0.90 -7.64 -3.66
N LYS A 156 0.27 -8.08 -4.75
CA LYS A 156 0.59 -7.71 -6.13
C LYS A 156 -0.67 -7.29 -6.87
N VAL A 157 -0.56 -6.29 -7.75
CA VAL A 157 -1.66 -5.85 -8.63
C VAL A 157 -2.17 -7.01 -9.49
N GLU A 158 -1.26 -7.84 -10.01
CA GLU A 158 -1.60 -9.07 -10.75
C GLU A 158 -2.51 -9.99 -9.94
N ASN A 159 -2.25 -10.17 -8.65
CA ASN A 159 -3.06 -11.03 -7.79
C ASN A 159 -4.47 -10.47 -7.56
N ALA A 160 -4.62 -9.14 -7.51
CA ALA A 160 -5.94 -8.52 -7.47
C ALA A 160 -6.73 -8.81 -8.75
N TRP A 161 -6.07 -8.72 -9.91
CA TRP A 161 -6.66 -9.02 -11.21
C TRP A 161 -7.05 -10.51 -11.34
N LEU A 162 -6.15 -11.43 -10.98
CA LEU A 162 -6.42 -12.87 -10.97
C LEU A 162 -7.59 -13.23 -10.05
N SER A 163 -7.66 -12.61 -8.86
CA SER A 163 -8.76 -12.76 -7.92
C SER A 163 -10.09 -12.30 -8.51
N ALA A 164 -10.08 -11.17 -9.22
CA ALA A 164 -11.28 -10.64 -9.88
C ALA A 164 -11.75 -11.53 -11.03
N GLN A 165 -10.82 -12.07 -11.84
CA GLN A 165 -11.15 -13.02 -12.90
C GLN A 165 -11.75 -14.33 -12.35
N ASP A 166 -11.18 -14.86 -11.27
CA ASP A 166 -11.72 -16.05 -10.60
C ASP A 166 -13.13 -15.80 -10.07
N LEU A 167 -13.38 -14.61 -9.51
CA LEU A 167 -14.72 -14.20 -9.09
C LEU A 167 -15.69 -14.13 -10.26
N ALA A 168 -15.30 -13.49 -11.36
CA ALA A 168 -16.16 -13.34 -12.54
C ALA A 168 -16.65 -14.70 -13.10
N LYS A 169 -15.80 -15.74 -13.07
CA LYS A 169 -16.18 -17.09 -13.45
C LYS A 169 -17.20 -17.75 -12.50
N LYS A 170 -17.29 -17.30 -11.25
CA LYS A 170 -18.21 -17.83 -10.23
C LYS A 170 -19.58 -17.14 -10.23
N ILE A 171 -19.65 -15.94 -10.79
CA ILE A 171 -20.91 -15.18 -10.92
C ILE A 171 -21.71 -15.80 -12.07
N LYS A 172 -22.82 -16.43 -11.71
CA LYS A 172 -23.78 -17.01 -12.65
C LYS A 172 -25.11 -16.24 -12.55
#